data_47cbd797f9ffc307f878622ec72443fe
#
_entry.id   47cbd797f9ffc307f878622ec72443fe
#
_cell.length_a   1.000
_cell.length_b   1.000
_cell.length_c   1.000
_cell.angle_alpha   90.00
_cell.angle_beta   90.00
_cell.angle_gamma   90.00
#
_symmetry.space_group_name_H-M   'P 1'
#
loop_
_entity.id
_entity.type
_entity.pdbx_description
1 polymer ?
#
loop_
_entity_poly.entity_id
_entity_poly.type
_entity_poly.pdbx_seq_one_letter_code
_entity_poly.pdbx_strand_id
1 'polypeptide(L)'
;MALLEDQRLVELQRERRDLAFAVGDIYLGRVKKVMPGLNAAFVDVGYKKDAFLHYLDLGMIYQAQQRFLEQIEKTKAVPALSKIPTFPDLPKDGKIADYLKAGQNVLVQVVKEPISTKGPRLSAEISIAGRNLVLVPFSDKVSVSVKIESHEERARLKQLILSMKPKNFSVIVRTSAEGKRASELDQELSRLLRRWEESVQKLPKITKTPKIVYEESSRALGILRDTFNPSFQSIYVNDKAYYEEIREYVQQIAPGREDVVRLYTGNIPIFDEKNVTKQIKASFGRTVTCKSGAYLIIEQTEAMYVVDVNSGNRSRKSTEQEGTAIDVNLIAAEELARQLRLRDMGGIIVVDFIDMHDKKNRQLLYEHMVKLMESDRTRHNILPLSKFGVMQITRQRVRPATQINTDETCPTCLGTGKMKSSILFTDQLEEKLRDLVQRLGISYINVHVHPYVAAYLTKGLLLSIARRWKLQIARGIRVTPNQSLGFLDYKFVDKEGNELEALEE
;
A
#
# COMPACT_ATOMS: atom_id res chain seq x y z
N MET A 1 2.95 -4.40 8.21
CA MET A 1 1.72 -4.96 8.81
C MET A 1 0.97 -5.76 7.76
N ALA A 2 0.36 -6.87 8.16
CA ALA A 2 -0.45 -7.71 7.30
C ALA A 2 -1.79 -7.99 7.97
N LEU A 3 -2.89 -7.82 7.26
CA LEU A 3 -4.23 -8.20 7.70
C LEU A 3 -4.64 -9.47 6.97
N LEU A 4 -5.07 -10.46 7.73
CA LEU A 4 -5.54 -11.74 7.20
C LEU A 4 -7.03 -11.93 7.54
N GLU A 5 -7.81 -12.35 6.55
CA GLU A 5 -9.18 -12.82 6.70
C GLU A 5 -9.18 -14.33 6.35
N ASP A 6 -9.62 -15.17 7.28
CA ASP A 6 -9.59 -16.65 7.14
C ASP A 6 -8.23 -17.16 6.61
N GLN A 7 -7.15 -16.70 7.25
CA GLN A 7 -5.74 -16.98 6.90
C GLN A 7 -5.30 -16.51 5.51
N ARG A 8 -6.14 -15.79 4.75
CA ARG A 8 -5.78 -15.16 3.47
C ARG A 8 -5.34 -13.72 3.69
N LEU A 9 -4.22 -13.35 3.08
CA LEU A 9 -3.70 -11.98 3.12
C LEU A 9 -4.59 -11.06 2.29
N VAL A 10 -5.22 -10.07 2.93
CA VAL A 10 -6.15 -9.11 2.29
C VAL A 10 -5.63 -7.69 2.26
N GLU A 11 -4.79 -7.30 3.22
CA GLU A 11 -4.13 -6.00 3.21
C GLU A 11 -2.66 -6.14 3.64
N LEU A 12 -1.78 -5.43 2.96
CA LEU A 12 -0.37 -5.34 3.30
C LEU A 12 0.03 -3.87 3.33
N GLN A 13 0.55 -3.43 4.47
CA GLN A 13 0.98 -2.05 4.64
C GLN A 13 2.40 -1.99 5.15
N ARG A 14 3.20 -1.12 4.52
CA ARG A 14 4.56 -0.81 4.92
C ARG A 14 4.58 0.58 5.53
N GLU A 15 4.97 0.67 6.78
CA GLU A 15 5.25 1.92 7.46
C GLU A 15 6.76 2.16 7.44
N ARG A 16 7.16 3.35 7.04
CA ARG A 16 8.54 3.80 7.21
C ARG A 16 8.61 4.60 8.49
N ARG A 17 9.52 4.25 9.39
CA ARG A 17 9.71 4.98 10.67
C ARG A 17 10.07 6.46 10.48
N ASP A 18 10.56 6.84 9.31
CA ASP A 18 11.07 8.19 9.00
C ASP A 18 10.04 9.11 8.31
N LEU A 19 8.78 8.69 8.18
CA LEU A 19 7.75 9.51 7.57
C LEU A 19 7.00 10.33 8.65
N ALA A 20 7.61 11.44 9.05
CA ALA A 20 6.85 12.64 9.40
C ALA A 20 5.91 12.95 8.20
N PHE A 21 4.73 13.50 8.43
CA PHE A 21 3.70 13.85 7.44
C PHE A 21 2.71 12.72 7.13
N ALA A 22 2.34 11.94 8.14
CA ALA A 22 1.26 10.98 8.06
C ALA A 22 -0.08 11.69 7.82
N VAL A 23 -1.01 11.00 7.16
CA VAL A 23 -2.39 11.50 7.05
C VAL A 23 -2.97 11.63 8.46
N GLY A 24 -3.50 12.83 8.77
CA GLY A 24 -4.02 13.16 10.10
C GLY A 24 -3.13 14.10 10.90
N ASP A 25 -1.82 14.16 10.62
CA ASP A 25 -0.90 15.09 11.28
C ASP A 25 -1.32 16.54 11.06
N ILE A 26 -1.29 17.34 12.13
CA ILE A 26 -1.62 18.76 12.09
C ILE A 26 -0.37 19.60 12.30
N TYR A 27 -0.12 20.52 11.40
CA TYR A 27 1.01 21.43 11.41
C TYR A 27 0.59 22.88 11.55
N LEU A 28 1.34 23.67 12.31
CA LEU A 28 1.38 25.11 12.12
C LEU A 28 2.38 25.38 10.99
N GLY A 29 1.86 25.49 9.77
CA GLY A 29 2.63 25.73 8.55
C GLY A 29 2.74 27.22 8.22
N ARG A 30 3.64 27.55 7.29
CA ARG A 30 3.83 28.91 6.77
C ARG A 30 3.55 28.95 5.27
N VAL A 31 2.68 29.85 4.85
CA VAL A 31 2.37 30.05 3.41
C VAL A 31 3.62 30.60 2.73
N LYS A 32 4.19 29.86 1.79
CA LYS A 32 5.32 30.31 0.97
C LYS A 32 4.88 31.13 -0.22
N LYS A 33 3.89 30.63 -0.95
CA LYS A 33 3.42 31.24 -2.20
C LYS A 33 1.93 31.00 -2.41
N VAL A 34 1.23 32.03 -2.86
CA VAL A 34 -0.16 31.94 -3.34
C VAL A 34 -0.12 31.87 -4.86
N MET A 35 -0.91 30.96 -5.46
CA MET A 35 -1.00 30.72 -6.90
C MET A 35 -2.44 30.96 -7.37
N PRO A 36 -2.81 32.20 -7.73
CA PRO A 36 -4.18 32.53 -8.15
C PRO A 36 -4.68 31.69 -9.33
N GLY A 37 -3.82 31.40 -10.31
CA GLY A 37 -4.18 30.61 -11.49
C GLY A 37 -4.56 29.15 -11.19
N LEU A 38 -4.12 28.61 -10.03
CA LEU A 38 -4.48 27.27 -9.55
C LEU A 38 -5.54 27.32 -8.45
N ASN A 39 -5.93 28.52 -8.03
CA ASN A 39 -6.72 28.77 -6.84
C ASN A 39 -6.21 28.01 -5.60
N ALA A 40 -4.89 28.03 -5.38
CA ALA A 40 -4.18 27.23 -4.39
C ALA A 40 -3.01 27.99 -3.77
N ALA A 41 -2.51 27.50 -2.64
CA ALA A 41 -1.30 27.98 -1.99
C ALA A 41 -0.31 26.83 -1.77
N PHE A 42 0.98 27.16 -1.77
CA PHE A 42 2.04 26.30 -1.32
C PHE A 42 2.42 26.67 0.11
N VAL A 43 2.39 25.66 0.99
CA VAL A 43 2.62 25.83 2.43
C VAL A 43 3.85 25.00 2.83
N ASP A 44 4.72 25.62 3.58
CA ASP A 44 5.83 24.94 4.24
C ASP A 44 5.31 24.25 5.50
N VAL A 45 5.48 22.94 5.55
CA VAL A 45 5.19 22.10 6.73
C VAL A 45 6.45 21.37 7.22
N GLY A 46 7.65 21.71 6.66
CA GLY A 46 8.93 21.10 6.99
C GLY A 46 9.29 19.88 6.11
N TYR A 47 8.50 19.58 5.09
CA TYR A 47 8.83 18.54 4.12
C TYR A 47 9.76 19.09 3.02
N LYS A 48 10.53 18.21 2.35
CA LYS A 48 11.47 18.59 1.25
C LYS A 48 10.81 19.36 0.11
N LYS A 49 9.53 19.13 -0.11
CA LYS A 49 8.70 19.81 -1.11
C LYS A 49 7.55 20.54 -0.42
N ASP A 50 7.22 21.72 -0.92
CA ASP A 50 6.11 22.50 -0.37
C ASP A 50 4.79 21.73 -0.51
N ALA A 51 3.97 21.79 0.53
CA ALA A 51 2.68 21.14 0.58
C ALA A 51 1.62 21.96 -0.18
N PHE A 52 0.65 21.29 -0.76
CA PHE A 52 -0.38 21.90 -1.59
C PHE A 52 -1.70 22.07 -0.81
N LEU A 53 -2.21 23.29 -0.76
CA LEU A 53 -3.49 23.68 -0.14
C LEU A 53 -4.37 24.36 -1.19
N HIS A 54 -5.44 23.68 -1.60
CA HIS A 54 -6.40 24.26 -2.55
C HIS A 54 -7.45 25.11 -1.83
N TYR A 55 -8.07 26.08 -2.53
CA TYR A 55 -9.12 26.93 -1.97
C TYR A 55 -10.25 26.12 -1.33
N LEU A 56 -10.76 25.10 -2.01
CA LEU A 56 -11.83 24.26 -1.47
C LEU A 56 -11.41 23.43 -0.24
N ASP A 57 -10.12 23.26 0.00
CA ASP A 57 -9.58 22.58 1.17
C ASP A 57 -9.40 23.54 2.38
N LEU A 58 -9.70 24.85 2.23
CA LEU A 58 -9.79 25.77 3.38
C LEU A 58 -10.98 25.43 4.26
N GLY A 59 -12.11 25.05 3.63
CA GLY A 59 -13.30 24.64 4.33
C GLY A 59 -14.04 25.77 5.08
N MET A 60 -15.12 25.39 5.75
CA MET A 60 -16.01 26.33 6.46
C MET A 60 -15.39 26.93 7.73
N ILE A 61 -14.40 26.26 8.30
CA ILE A 61 -13.85 26.62 9.62
C ILE A 61 -12.63 27.55 9.55
N TYR A 62 -12.15 27.83 8.35
CA TYR A 62 -10.89 28.56 8.16
C TYR A 62 -10.86 29.95 8.82
N GLN A 63 -11.94 30.75 8.70
CA GLN A 63 -11.99 32.09 9.29
C GLN A 63 -11.96 32.06 10.83
N ALA A 64 -12.70 31.13 11.43
CA ALA A 64 -12.69 30.91 12.88
C ALA A 64 -11.30 30.46 13.36
N GLN A 65 -10.63 29.60 12.61
CA GLN A 65 -9.28 29.11 12.88
C GLN A 65 -8.26 30.25 12.80
N GLN A 66 -8.34 31.11 11.79
CA GLN A 66 -7.44 32.27 11.69
C GLN A 66 -7.64 33.24 12.87
N ARG A 67 -8.88 33.49 13.26
CA ARG A 67 -9.18 34.31 14.43
C ARG A 67 -8.61 33.72 15.73
N PHE A 68 -8.69 32.43 15.85
CA PHE A 68 -8.08 31.70 16.98
C PHE A 68 -6.55 31.88 17.01
N LEU A 69 -5.86 31.71 15.88
CA LEU A 69 -4.40 31.93 15.78
C LEU A 69 -4.00 33.38 16.09
N GLU A 70 -4.73 34.37 15.55
CA GLU A 70 -4.50 35.78 15.85
C GLU A 70 -4.61 36.10 17.35
N GLN A 71 -5.58 35.49 18.03
CA GLN A 71 -5.71 35.68 19.48
C GLN A 71 -4.53 35.08 20.24
N ILE A 72 -4.08 33.87 19.85
CA ILE A 72 -2.89 33.27 20.46
C ILE A 72 -1.64 34.11 20.23
N GLU A 73 -1.45 34.66 19.05
CA GLU A 73 -0.30 35.54 18.74
C GLU A 73 -0.30 36.79 19.60
N LYS A 74 -1.48 37.39 19.85
CA LYS A 74 -1.65 38.60 20.66
C LYS A 74 -1.54 38.34 22.15
N THR A 75 -2.18 37.31 22.66
CA THR A 75 -2.32 37.06 24.10
C THR A 75 -1.28 36.08 24.66
N LYS A 76 -0.57 35.35 23.78
CA LYS A 76 0.31 34.24 24.16
C LYS A 76 -0.37 33.16 25.00
N ALA A 77 -1.70 33.09 24.92
CA ALA A 77 -2.52 32.11 25.61
C ALA A 77 -3.52 31.48 24.65
N VAL A 78 -3.94 30.25 24.91
CA VAL A 78 -4.94 29.55 24.12
C VAL A 78 -6.33 29.96 24.55
N PRO A 79 -7.12 30.64 23.71
CA PRO A 79 -8.49 30.99 24.04
C PRO A 79 -9.40 29.76 24.03
N ALA A 80 -10.41 29.75 24.91
CA ALA A 80 -11.46 28.74 24.82
C ALA A 80 -12.21 28.87 23.47
N LEU A 81 -12.43 27.76 22.77
CA LEU A 81 -13.12 27.78 21.47
C LEU A 81 -14.53 28.39 21.56
N SER A 82 -15.20 28.25 22.69
CA SER A 82 -16.53 28.85 22.93
C SER A 82 -16.56 30.37 22.79
N LYS A 83 -15.40 31.05 22.90
CA LYS A 83 -15.24 32.52 22.76
C LYS A 83 -14.91 32.93 21.31
N ILE A 84 -14.62 31.99 20.42
CA ILE A 84 -14.35 32.28 19.01
C ILE A 84 -15.67 32.44 18.27
N PRO A 85 -15.86 33.53 17.53
CA PRO A 85 -17.09 33.73 16.79
C PRO A 85 -17.25 32.73 15.65
N THR A 86 -18.47 32.39 15.31
CA THR A 86 -18.80 31.64 14.11
C THR A 86 -18.78 32.55 12.89
N PHE A 87 -18.32 32.05 11.77
CA PHE A 87 -18.28 32.78 10.50
C PHE A 87 -19.14 32.04 9.46
N PRO A 88 -19.65 32.76 8.45
CA PRO A 88 -20.34 32.12 7.34
C PRO A 88 -19.39 31.24 6.54
N ASP A 89 -19.96 30.25 5.88
CA ASP A 89 -19.21 29.34 4.99
C ASP A 89 -18.52 30.12 3.87
N LEU A 90 -17.34 29.73 3.46
CA LEU A 90 -16.66 30.35 2.32
C LEU A 90 -17.43 30.08 1.03
N PRO A 91 -17.57 31.07 0.12
CA PRO A 91 -18.24 30.89 -1.15
C PRO A 91 -17.51 29.86 -2.00
N LYS A 92 -18.25 29.00 -2.71
CA LYS A 92 -17.65 27.91 -3.51
C LYS A 92 -16.76 28.40 -4.66
N ASP A 93 -17.03 29.57 -5.17
CA ASP A 93 -16.37 30.28 -6.28
C ASP A 93 -15.36 31.34 -5.81
N GLY A 94 -15.02 31.34 -4.52
CA GLY A 94 -14.06 32.28 -3.94
C GLY A 94 -12.64 32.09 -4.42
N LYS A 95 -11.79 33.08 -4.17
CA LYS A 95 -10.37 33.08 -4.56
C LYS A 95 -9.48 32.92 -3.34
N ILE A 96 -8.51 32.04 -3.40
CA ILE A 96 -7.58 31.78 -2.28
C ILE A 96 -6.79 33.02 -1.87
N ALA A 97 -6.50 33.92 -2.84
CA ALA A 97 -5.77 35.15 -2.59
C ALA A 97 -6.51 36.16 -1.68
N ASP A 98 -7.83 36.01 -1.54
CA ASP A 98 -8.64 36.87 -0.64
C ASP A 98 -8.47 36.45 0.82
N TYR A 99 -8.01 35.22 1.07
CA TYR A 99 -7.95 34.61 2.40
C TYR A 99 -6.51 34.32 2.86
N LEU A 100 -5.58 34.05 1.95
CA LEU A 100 -4.20 33.67 2.27
C LEU A 100 -3.20 34.65 1.68
N LYS A 101 -2.18 34.99 2.49
CA LYS A 101 -1.05 35.82 2.08
C LYS A 101 0.26 35.07 2.30
N ALA A 102 1.27 35.35 1.44
CA ALA A 102 2.61 34.81 1.65
C ALA A 102 3.17 35.25 3.01
N GLY A 103 3.83 34.35 3.71
CA GLY A 103 4.37 34.56 5.05
C GLY A 103 3.39 34.34 6.19
N GLN A 104 2.11 34.13 5.93
CA GLN A 104 1.06 33.90 6.93
C GLN A 104 1.21 32.49 7.54
N ASN A 105 0.99 32.39 8.86
CA ASN A 105 0.88 31.11 9.54
C ASN A 105 -0.52 30.54 9.36
N VAL A 106 -0.60 29.23 9.11
CA VAL A 106 -1.86 28.50 8.95
C VAL A 106 -1.79 27.17 9.69
N LEU A 107 -2.90 26.80 10.33
CA LEU A 107 -3.02 25.49 10.94
C LEU A 107 -3.63 24.54 9.87
N VAL A 108 -2.91 23.49 9.52
CA VAL A 108 -3.26 22.61 8.40
C VAL A 108 -3.06 21.15 8.76
N GLN A 109 -3.90 20.30 8.20
CA GLN A 109 -3.85 18.85 8.37
C GLN A 109 -3.43 18.18 7.07
N VAL A 110 -2.59 17.17 7.15
CA VAL A 110 -2.21 16.33 6.01
C VAL A 110 -3.37 15.42 5.66
N VAL A 111 -3.90 15.55 4.44
CA VAL A 111 -5.00 14.70 3.92
C VAL A 111 -4.54 13.67 2.89
N LYS A 112 -3.35 13.88 2.28
CA LYS A 112 -2.66 12.90 1.44
C LYS A 112 -1.17 12.99 1.67
N GLU A 113 -0.55 11.83 1.82
CA GLU A 113 0.89 11.70 1.92
C GLU A 113 1.59 12.20 0.65
N PRO A 114 2.86 12.63 0.75
CA PRO A 114 3.64 13.02 -0.42
C PRO A 114 3.84 11.80 -1.36
N ILE A 115 3.64 12.01 -2.66
CA ILE A 115 3.76 10.97 -3.68
C ILE A 115 4.81 11.39 -4.71
N SER A 116 5.84 10.57 -4.93
CA SER A 116 6.89 10.79 -5.93
C SER A 116 7.52 12.19 -5.80
N THR A 117 7.33 13.06 -6.79
CA THR A 117 7.90 14.42 -6.85
C THR A 117 7.00 15.48 -6.22
N LYS A 118 5.79 15.14 -5.73
CA LYS A 118 4.82 16.08 -5.18
C LYS A 118 4.85 16.09 -3.66
N GLY A 119 4.73 17.30 -3.07
CA GLY A 119 4.53 17.47 -1.63
C GLY A 119 3.18 16.95 -1.14
N PRO A 120 2.97 16.90 0.19
CA PRO A 120 1.71 16.46 0.77
C PRO A 120 0.56 17.39 0.38
N ARG A 121 -0.68 16.86 0.32
CA ARG A 121 -1.89 17.67 0.20
C ARG A 121 -2.42 17.99 1.58
N LEU A 122 -2.82 19.23 1.76
CA LEU A 122 -3.29 19.76 3.02
C LEU A 122 -4.78 20.12 2.95
N SER A 123 -5.41 20.17 4.12
CA SER A 123 -6.70 20.82 4.37
C SER A 123 -6.59 21.70 5.61
N ALA A 124 -7.29 22.82 5.62
CA ALA A 124 -7.49 23.60 6.84
C ALA A 124 -8.70 23.09 7.65
N GLU A 125 -9.51 22.18 7.11
CA GLU A 125 -10.53 21.46 7.88
C GLU A 125 -9.87 20.41 8.77
N ILE A 126 -9.60 20.80 9.99
CA ILE A 126 -8.95 19.93 10.98
C ILE A 126 -9.97 18.98 11.58
N SER A 127 -9.58 17.72 11.72
CA SER A 127 -10.37 16.69 12.38
C SER A 127 -9.49 15.74 13.19
N ILE A 128 -9.99 15.29 14.34
CA ILE A 128 -9.35 14.26 15.15
C ILE A 128 -10.24 13.02 15.13
N ALA A 129 -9.75 11.98 14.49
CA ALA A 129 -10.52 10.76 14.30
C ALA A 129 -10.44 9.83 15.52
N GLY A 130 -11.61 9.53 16.08
CA GLY A 130 -11.80 8.42 17.01
C GLY A 130 -12.38 7.19 16.29
N ARG A 131 -12.74 6.18 17.08
CA ARG A 131 -13.35 4.96 16.55
C ARG A 131 -14.80 5.19 16.14
N ASN A 132 -15.61 5.74 17.05
CA ASN A 132 -17.03 5.97 16.89
C ASN A 132 -17.35 7.42 16.50
N LEU A 133 -16.48 8.35 16.86
CA LEU A 133 -16.66 9.79 16.71
C LEU A 133 -15.47 10.42 15.96
N VAL A 134 -15.75 11.48 15.18
CA VAL A 134 -14.71 12.36 14.67
C VAL A 134 -14.99 13.76 15.22
N LEU A 135 -14.00 14.33 15.89
CA LEU A 135 -14.08 15.68 16.46
C LEU A 135 -13.57 16.70 15.44
N VAL A 136 -14.35 17.72 15.15
CA VAL A 136 -13.98 18.84 14.27
C VAL A 136 -14.10 20.16 15.05
N PRO A 137 -13.00 20.80 15.43
CA PRO A 137 -13.02 22.08 16.12
C PRO A 137 -13.49 23.21 15.21
N PHE A 138 -13.89 24.34 15.79
CA PHE A 138 -14.34 25.58 15.14
C PHE A 138 -15.69 25.51 14.43
N SER A 139 -16.47 24.47 14.62
CA SER A 139 -17.81 24.29 14.05
C SER A 139 -18.74 23.75 15.13
N ASP A 140 -20.07 23.89 14.95
CA ASP A 140 -21.04 23.48 15.99
C ASP A 140 -22.07 22.44 15.48
N LYS A 141 -21.79 21.82 14.33
CA LYS A 141 -22.69 20.87 13.67
C LYS A 141 -22.55 19.45 14.26
N VAL A 142 -23.62 18.66 14.25
CA VAL A 142 -23.57 17.21 14.52
C VAL A 142 -24.09 16.49 13.29
N SER A 143 -23.24 15.61 12.75
CA SER A 143 -23.56 14.77 11.59
C SER A 143 -23.51 13.30 11.99
N VAL A 144 -24.45 12.49 11.50
CA VAL A 144 -24.47 11.04 11.72
C VAL A 144 -24.31 10.36 10.36
N SER A 145 -23.50 9.30 10.31
CA SER A 145 -23.25 8.53 9.10
C SER A 145 -24.55 8.06 8.46
N VAL A 146 -24.71 8.30 7.18
CA VAL A 146 -25.88 7.85 6.39
C VAL A 146 -25.91 6.33 6.22
N LYS A 147 -24.79 5.63 6.50
CA LYS A 147 -24.69 4.17 6.46
C LYS A 147 -25.38 3.49 7.65
N ILE A 148 -25.79 4.23 8.68
CA ILE A 148 -26.67 3.74 9.74
C ILE A 148 -28.08 3.77 9.17
N GLU A 149 -28.67 2.62 8.91
CA GLU A 149 -29.95 2.51 8.20
C GLU A 149 -31.12 3.00 9.04
N SER A 150 -31.13 2.67 10.36
CA SER A 150 -32.21 3.05 11.28
C SER A 150 -32.29 4.57 11.47
N HIS A 151 -33.41 5.15 11.11
CA HIS A 151 -33.73 6.57 11.35
C HIS A 151 -33.79 6.89 12.85
N GLU A 152 -34.38 6.00 13.65
CA GLU A 152 -34.49 6.15 15.08
C GLU A 152 -33.13 6.19 15.75
N GLU A 153 -32.24 5.28 15.36
CA GLU A 153 -30.87 5.22 15.89
C GLU A 153 -30.07 6.46 15.49
N ARG A 154 -30.20 6.93 14.25
CA ARG A 154 -29.56 8.21 13.84
C ARG A 154 -30.06 9.38 14.66
N ALA A 155 -31.38 9.46 14.94
CA ALA A 155 -31.96 10.51 15.77
C ALA A 155 -31.45 10.41 17.22
N ARG A 156 -31.44 9.19 17.80
CA ARG A 156 -30.91 8.92 19.14
C ARG A 156 -29.45 9.38 19.27
N LEU A 157 -28.60 8.94 18.38
CA LEU A 157 -27.17 9.28 18.40
C LEU A 157 -26.95 10.79 18.23
N LYS A 158 -27.72 11.43 17.35
CA LYS A 158 -27.64 12.89 17.15
C LYS A 158 -28.01 13.68 18.40
N GLN A 159 -29.12 13.33 19.06
CA GLN A 159 -29.56 13.99 20.29
C GLN A 159 -28.56 13.76 21.42
N LEU A 160 -28.06 12.54 21.55
CA LEU A 160 -27.07 12.19 22.56
C LEU A 160 -25.80 13.03 22.43
N ILE A 161 -25.24 13.13 21.22
CA ILE A 161 -24.03 13.93 20.98
C ILE A 161 -24.30 15.42 21.17
N LEU A 162 -25.47 15.93 20.75
CA LEU A 162 -25.84 17.34 20.98
C LEU A 162 -25.87 17.70 22.47
N SER A 163 -26.27 16.77 23.35
CA SER A 163 -26.31 16.99 24.80
C SER A 163 -24.94 16.95 25.46
N MET A 164 -23.93 16.28 24.86
CA MET A 164 -22.62 16.06 25.47
C MET A 164 -21.53 16.99 24.91
N LYS A 165 -21.63 17.38 23.62
CA LYS A 165 -20.55 18.14 22.97
C LYS A 165 -20.41 19.57 23.48
N PRO A 166 -19.20 20.08 23.66
CA PRO A 166 -18.97 21.48 23.95
C PRO A 166 -19.34 22.38 22.74
N LYS A 167 -19.58 23.66 23.03
CA LYS A 167 -19.82 24.70 22.01
C LYS A 167 -18.59 24.86 21.09
N ASN A 168 -18.83 25.09 19.80
CA ASN A 168 -17.82 25.26 18.75
C ASN A 168 -16.96 24.01 18.49
N PHE A 169 -17.46 22.83 18.86
CA PHE A 169 -16.99 21.56 18.37
C PHE A 169 -18.08 20.87 17.57
N SER A 170 -17.76 20.48 16.34
CA SER A 170 -18.60 19.59 15.54
C SER A 170 -18.20 18.14 15.79
N VAL A 171 -19.18 17.26 15.74
CA VAL A 171 -18.94 15.82 15.90
C VAL A 171 -19.60 15.06 14.76
N ILE A 172 -18.82 14.21 14.10
CA ILE A 172 -19.31 13.28 13.08
C ILE A 172 -19.39 11.89 13.73
N VAL A 173 -20.59 11.34 13.78
CA VAL A 173 -20.86 10.00 14.33
C VAL A 173 -20.65 8.97 13.22
N ARG A 174 -19.75 8.02 13.45
CA ARG A 174 -19.41 6.94 12.51
C ARG A 174 -20.39 5.77 12.65
N THR A 175 -20.40 4.86 11.68
CA THR A 175 -21.23 3.63 11.70
C THR A 175 -20.93 2.74 12.90
N SER A 176 -19.68 2.69 13.35
CA SER A 176 -19.28 1.92 14.54
C SER A 176 -19.90 2.40 15.86
N ALA A 177 -20.57 3.55 15.87
CA ALA A 177 -21.31 4.07 17.01
C ALA A 177 -22.71 3.45 17.17
N GLU A 178 -23.19 2.74 16.17
CA GLU A 178 -24.51 2.08 16.20
C GLU A 178 -24.61 1.13 17.38
N GLY A 179 -25.68 1.24 18.15
CA GLY A 179 -25.94 0.45 19.35
C GLY A 179 -25.05 0.77 20.55
N LYS A 180 -24.13 1.75 20.47
CA LYS A 180 -23.25 2.11 21.58
C LYS A 180 -23.98 2.85 22.70
N ARG A 181 -23.51 2.62 23.93
CA ARG A 181 -24.04 3.29 25.11
C ARG A 181 -23.55 4.73 25.22
N ALA A 182 -24.34 5.57 25.87
CA ALA A 182 -23.99 6.98 26.12
C ALA A 182 -22.62 7.14 26.79
N SER A 183 -22.34 6.32 27.80
CA SER A 183 -21.07 6.35 28.54
C SER A 183 -19.83 6.05 27.68
N GLU A 184 -19.93 5.14 26.70
CA GLU A 184 -18.85 4.81 25.78
C GLU A 184 -18.53 5.98 24.85
N LEU A 185 -19.58 6.64 24.33
CA LEU A 185 -19.44 7.79 23.45
C LEU A 185 -18.94 9.03 24.19
N ASP A 186 -19.37 9.25 25.43
CA ASP A 186 -18.91 10.34 26.28
C ASP A 186 -17.43 10.21 26.64
N GLN A 187 -17.00 9.00 27.03
CA GLN A 187 -15.59 8.72 27.27
C GLN A 187 -14.72 8.94 26.04
N GLU A 188 -15.20 8.53 24.86
CA GLU A 188 -14.46 8.76 23.62
C GLU A 188 -14.40 10.24 23.26
N LEU A 189 -15.52 10.96 23.38
CA LEU A 189 -15.57 12.41 23.16
C LEU A 189 -14.60 13.16 24.10
N SER A 190 -14.62 12.83 25.37
CA SER A 190 -13.71 13.39 26.37
C SER A 190 -12.23 13.18 26.05
N ARG A 191 -11.86 11.97 25.54
CA ARG A 191 -10.50 11.67 25.09
C ARG A 191 -10.11 12.51 23.86
N LEU A 192 -11.01 12.66 22.88
CA LEU A 192 -10.75 13.47 21.68
C LEU A 192 -10.57 14.94 22.03
N LEU A 193 -11.39 15.48 22.94
CA LEU A 193 -11.28 16.85 23.45
C LEU A 193 -9.93 17.07 24.16
N ARG A 194 -9.52 16.14 25.02
CA ARG A 194 -8.21 16.21 25.70
C ARG A 194 -7.06 16.21 24.71
N ARG A 195 -7.07 15.33 23.69
CA ARG A 195 -6.06 15.29 22.63
C ARG A 195 -5.97 16.63 21.89
N TRP A 196 -7.11 17.25 21.60
CA TRP A 196 -7.16 18.58 21.00
C TRP A 196 -6.53 19.63 21.94
N GLU A 197 -6.94 19.68 23.20
CA GLU A 197 -6.44 20.63 24.19
C GLU A 197 -4.93 20.52 24.37
N GLU A 198 -4.41 19.32 24.58
CA GLU A 198 -2.96 19.05 24.69
C GLU A 198 -2.19 19.52 23.45
N SER A 199 -2.80 19.39 22.28
CA SER A 199 -2.18 19.80 21.03
C SER A 199 -2.10 21.32 20.89
N VAL A 200 -3.20 22.02 21.14
CA VAL A 200 -3.24 23.49 20.98
C VAL A 200 -2.48 24.22 22.07
N GLN A 201 -2.30 23.64 23.26
CA GLN A 201 -1.44 24.20 24.33
C GLN A 201 0.02 24.35 23.90
N LYS A 202 0.45 23.71 22.84
CA LYS A 202 1.79 23.85 22.24
C LYS A 202 1.92 25.15 21.42
N LEU A 203 0.82 25.66 20.85
CA LEU A 203 0.81 26.78 19.90
C LEU A 203 1.47 28.07 20.43
N PRO A 204 1.20 28.55 21.67
CA PRO A 204 1.80 29.78 22.18
C PRO A 204 3.33 29.70 22.34
N LYS A 205 3.87 28.47 22.44
CA LYS A 205 5.30 28.20 22.62
C LYS A 205 6.05 28.09 21.30
N ILE A 206 5.36 28.04 20.16
CA ILE A 206 5.98 27.91 18.84
C ILE A 206 6.49 29.27 18.38
N THR A 207 7.81 29.40 18.33
CA THR A 207 8.49 30.62 17.87
C THR A 207 8.92 30.56 16.41
N LYS A 208 9.09 29.35 15.87
CA LYS A 208 9.50 29.11 14.47
C LYS A 208 8.56 28.13 13.81
N THR A 209 8.05 28.52 12.66
CA THR A 209 7.25 27.66 11.77
C THR A 209 8.10 27.20 10.59
N PRO A 210 7.87 26.00 10.05
CA PRO A 210 6.78 25.06 10.39
C PRO A 210 7.05 24.21 11.65
N LYS A 211 5.97 23.78 12.33
CA LYS A 211 6.03 22.90 13.49
C LYS A 211 4.81 21.99 13.56
N ILE A 212 5.05 20.72 13.95
CA ILE A 212 3.94 19.78 14.22
C ILE A 212 3.23 20.17 15.52
N VAL A 213 1.92 20.19 15.49
CA VAL A 213 1.02 20.54 16.60
C VAL A 213 0.39 19.28 17.17
N TYR A 214 -0.10 18.43 16.28
CA TYR A 214 -0.73 17.15 16.60
C TYR A 214 -0.14 16.07 15.70
N GLU A 215 0.30 15.00 16.31
CA GLU A 215 0.78 13.80 15.64
C GLU A 215 -0.32 12.73 15.70
N GLU A 216 -0.75 12.25 14.54
CA GLU A 216 -1.73 11.17 14.49
C GLU A 216 -1.12 9.88 15.04
N SER A 217 -1.95 9.04 15.61
CA SER A 217 -1.52 7.72 16.11
C SER A 217 -0.81 6.93 15.01
N SER A 218 0.04 6.00 15.42
CA SER A 218 0.73 5.11 14.47
C SER A 218 -0.26 4.49 13.47
N ARG A 219 0.21 4.21 12.25
CA ARG A 219 -0.64 3.61 11.21
C ARG A 219 -1.28 2.30 11.69
N ALA A 220 -0.57 1.55 12.56
CA ALA A 220 -1.09 0.32 13.17
C ALA A 220 -2.35 0.62 14.01
N LEU A 221 -2.30 1.63 14.85
CA LEU A 221 -3.45 2.06 15.65
C LEU A 221 -4.58 2.60 14.78
N GLY A 222 -4.25 3.34 13.71
CA GLY A 222 -5.22 3.83 12.74
C GLY A 222 -5.99 2.69 12.06
N ILE A 223 -5.30 1.61 11.67
CA ILE A 223 -5.94 0.42 11.10
C ILE A 223 -6.82 -0.26 12.14
N LEU A 224 -6.32 -0.48 13.35
CA LEU A 224 -7.11 -1.09 14.42
C LEU A 224 -8.36 -0.27 14.77
N ARG A 225 -8.22 1.07 14.83
CA ARG A 225 -9.34 1.97 15.02
C ARG A 225 -10.46 1.71 14.00
N ASP A 226 -10.10 1.50 12.76
CA ASP A 226 -11.03 1.38 11.64
C ASP A 226 -11.49 -0.05 11.35
N THR A 227 -10.71 -1.09 11.74
CA THR A 227 -11.02 -2.48 11.40
C THR A 227 -11.32 -3.38 12.57
N PHE A 228 -10.81 -3.07 13.78
CA PHE A 228 -10.96 -3.95 14.92
C PHE A 228 -12.45 -4.18 15.24
N ASN A 229 -12.85 -5.43 15.31
CA ASN A 229 -14.21 -5.85 15.62
C ASN A 229 -14.18 -7.18 16.41
N PRO A 230 -15.30 -7.69 16.91
CA PRO A 230 -15.35 -8.93 17.69
C PRO A 230 -14.81 -10.19 16.99
N SER A 231 -14.74 -10.18 15.65
CA SER A 231 -14.21 -11.33 14.87
C SER A 231 -12.69 -11.46 14.89
N PHE A 232 -11.96 -10.43 15.37
CA PHE A 232 -10.51 -10.53 15.50
C PHE A 232 -10.13 -11.63 16.50
N GLN A 233 -9.40 -12.62 16.03
CA GLN A 233 -8.95 -13.76 16.85
C GLN A 233 -7.61 -13.48 17.51
N SER A 234 -6.68 -12.83 16.82
CA SER A 234 -5.34 -12.52 17.33
C SER A 234 -4.64 -11.41 16.57
N ILE A 235 -3.83 -10.64 17.28
CA ILE A 235 -2.95 -9.60 16.77
C ILE A 235 -1.55 -9.96 17.25
N TYR A 236 -0.69 -10.43 16.33
CA TYR A 236 0.68 -10.79 16.64
C TYR A 236 1.61 -9.61 16.39
N VAL A 237 2.45 -9.29 17.36
CA VAL A 237 3.40 -8.17 17.31
C VAL A 237 4.79 -8.68 17.72
N ASN A 238 5.81 -8.40 16.93
CA ASN A 238 7.20 -8.82 17.20
C ASN A 238 8.09 -7.70 17.75
N ASP A 239 7.54 -6.52 17.99
CA ASP A 239 8.21 -5.39 18.65
C ASP A 239 7.52 -5.11 19.99
N LYS A 240 8.31 -5.06 21.07
CA LYS A 240 7.76 -4.91 22.42
C LYS A 240 7.09 -3.56 22.65
N ALA A 241 7.64 -2.48 22.10
CA ALA A 241 7.06 -1.15 22.27
C ALA A 241 5.71 -1.04 21.55
N TYR A 242 5.62 -1.53 20.30
CA TYR A 242 4.35 -1.62 19.58
C TYR A 242 3.35 -2.58 20.24
N TYR A 243 3.82 -3.65 20.86
CA TYR A 243 2.94 -4.57 21.59
C TYR A 243 2.25 -3.88 22.75
N GLU A 244 2.98 -3.13 23.59
CA GLU A 244 2.40 -2.38 24.70
C GLU A 244 1.44 -1.30 24.20
N GLU A 245 1.83 -0.52 23.21
CA GLU A 245 0.99 0.52 22.60
C GLU A 245 -0.33 -0.06 22.05
N ILE A 246 -0.27 -1.16 21.31
CA ILE A 246 -1.45 -1.80 20.73
C ILE A 246 -2.33 -2.41 21.82
N ARG A 247 -1.74 -3.03 22.83
CA ARG A 247 -2.47 -3.64 23.96
C ARG A 247 -3.23 -2.59 24.75
N GLU A 248 -2.60 -1.48 25.10
CA GLU A 248 -3.23 -0.34 25.75
C GLU A 248 -4.38 0.22 24.91
N TYR A 249 -4.17 0.35 23.61
CA TYR A 249 -5.21 0.83 22.71
C TYR A 249 -6.39 -0.14 22.63
N VAL A 250 -6.16 -1.46 22.52
CA VAL A 250 -7.23 -2.47 22.52
C VAL A 250 -7.99 -2.45 23.84
N GLN A 251 -7.31 -2.30 24.97
CA GLN A 251 -7.93 -2.13 26.28
C GLN A 251 -8.90 -0.93 26.32
N GLN A 252 -8.51 0.18 25.68
CA GLN A 252 -9.34 1.39 25.62
C GLN A 252 -10.59 1.21 24.75
N ILE A 253 -10.49 0.51 23.61
CA ILE A 253 -11.58 0.39 22.64
C ILE A 253 -12.45 -0.86 22.82
N ALA A 254 -11.95 -1.87 23.51
CA ALA A 254 -12.62 -3.15 23.78
C ALA A 254 -12.12 -3.75 25.11
N PRO A 255 -12.52 -3.18 26.26
CA PRO A 255 -12.10 -3.69 27.57
C PRO A 255 -12.39 -5.17 27.72
N GLY A 256 -11.43 -5.93 28.25
CA GLY A 256 -11.52 -7.38 28.43
C GLY A 256 -11.15 -8.21 27.20
N ARG A 257 -10.61 -7.57 26.14
CA ARG A 257 -10.12 -8.24 24.93
C ARG A 257 -8.61 -8.05 24.68
N GLU A 258 -7.85 -7.64 25.69
CA GLU A 258 -6.42 -7.36 25.62
C GLU A 258 -5.59 -8.60 25.30
N ASP A 259 -6.07 -9.77 25.65
CA ASP A 259 -5.47 -11.09 25.39
C ASP A 259 -5.42 -11.47 23.90
N VAL A 260 -6.23 -10.78 23.08
CA VAL A 260 -6.14 -10.90 21.60
C VAL A 260 -4.78 -10.42 21.07
N VAL A 261 -4.14 -9.48 21.78
CA VAL A 261 -2.80 -8.97 21.42
C VAL A 261 -1.73 -9.90 22.00
N ARG A 262 -0.86 -10.42 21.14
CA ARG A 262 0.15 -11.40 21.50
C ARG A 262 1.54 -10.95 21.08
N LEU A 263 2.47 -10.93 22.03
CA LEU A 263 3.87 -10.71 21.71
C LEU A 263 4.45 -11.96 21.02
N TYR A 264 5.01 -11.77 19.85
CA TYR A 264 5.69 -12.84 19.11
C TYR A 264 7.19 -12.83 19.43
N THR A 265 7.68 -13.93 19.97
CA THR A 265 9.11 -14.12 20.38
C THR A 265 9.77 -15.30 19.69
N GLY A 266 9.16 -15.83 18.61
CA GLY A 266 9.72 -16.96 17.85
C GLY A 266 11.00 -16.60 17.11
N ASN A 267 11.82 -17.60 16.83
CA ASN A 267 13.09 -17.46 16.08
C ASN A 267 12.88 -17.30 14.56
N ILE A 268 11.73 -17.75 14.06
CA ILE A 268 11.37 -17.63 12.63
C ILE A 268 10.72 -16.26 12.42
N PRO A 269 11.00 -15.53 11.33
CA PRO A 269 10.29 -14.29 11.05
C PRO A 269 8.76 -14.49 11.07
N ILE A 270 8.04 -13.61 11.74
CA ILE A 270 6.59 -13.74 11.96
C ILE A 270 5.79 -13.94 10.66
N PHE A 271 6.20 -13.30 9.56
CA PHE A 271 5.56 -13.45 8.26
C PHE A 271 5.78 -14.81 7.63
N ASP A 272 6.93 -15.45 7.90
CA ASP A 272 7.22 -16.79 7.42
C ASP A 272 6.42 -17.82 8.20
N GLU A 273 6.38 -17.70 9.53
CA GLU A 273 5.58 -18.60 10.38
C GLU A 273 4.08 -18.54 10.05
N LYS A 274 3.55 -17.35 9.78
CA LYS A 274 2.13 -17.16 9.43
C LYS A 274 1.86 -17.32 7.92
N ASN A 275 2.80 -17.85 7.12
CA ASN A 275 2.70 -18.02 5.68
C ASN A 275 2.39 -16.73 4.90
N VAL A 276 2.65 -15.56 5.49
CA VAL A 276 2.41 -14.25 4.84
C VAL A 276 3.41 -14.02 3.71
N THR A 277 4.70 -14.31 3.92
CA THR A 277 5.75 -14.17 2.90
C THR A 277 5.43 -14.97 1.64
N LYS A 278 4.95 -16.21 1.79
CA LYS A 278 4.54 -17.04 0.66
C LYS A 278 3.37 -16.42 -0.10
N GLN A 279 2.38 -15.90 0.63
CA GLN A 279 1.22 -15.23 0.02
C GLN A 279 1.62 -13.92 -0.67
N ILE A 280 2.56 -13.15 -0.12
CA ILE A 280 3.12 -11.96 -0.77
C ILE A 280 3.72 -12.34 -2.11
N LYS A 281 4.64 -13.32 -2.15
CA LYS A 281 5.27 -13.77 -3.39
C LYS A 281 4.25 -14.21 -4.44
N ALA A 282 3.21 -14.95 -4.04
CA ALA A 282 2.16 -15.42 -4.94
C ALA A 282 1.19 -14.31 -5.41
N SER A 283 1.02 -13.22 -4.64
CA SER A 283 -0.03 -12.23 -4.88
C SER A 283 0.46 -10.94 -5.57
N PHE A 284 1.77 -10.70 -5.72
CA PHE A 284 2.29 -9.46 -6.30
C PHE A 284 2.88 -9.61 -7.70
N GLY A 285 2.90 -10.81 -8.26
CA GLY A 285 3.29 -11.05 -9.65
C GLY A 285 2.29 -10.46 -10.67
N ARG A 286 2.70 -10.37 -11.93
CA ARG A 286 1.82 -10.00 -13.05
C ARG A 286 0.63 -10.94 -13.16
N THR A 287 0.85 -12.24 -12.99
CA THR A 287 -0.16 -13.29 -13.00
C THR A 287 -0.52 -13.68 -11.58
N VAL A 288 -1.82 -13.70 -11.28
CA VAL A 288 -2.36 -14.08 -9.97
C VAL A 288 -3.30 -15.28 -10.14
N THR A 289 -2.95 -16.38 -9.51
CA THR A 289 -3.78 -17.60 -9.58
C THR A 289 -4.97 -17.48 -8.64
N CYS A 290 -6.17 -17.71 -9.16
CA CYS A 290 -7.41 -17.82 -8.42
C CYS A 290 -7.63 -19.25 -7.88
N LYS A 291 -8.64 -19.42 -7.03
CA LYS A 291 -9.13 -20.74 -6.69
C LYS A 291 -9.52 -21.49 -7.97
N SER A 292 -9.32 -22.81 -7.99
CA SER A 292 -9.74 -23.69 -9.10
C SER A 292 -8.93 -23.57 -10.40
N GLY A 293 -7.77 -22.90 -10.40
CA GLY A 293 -6.86 -22.86 -11.54
C GLY A 293 -7.12 -21.77 -12.58
N ALA A 294 -8.16 -20.95 -12.40
CA ALA A 294 -8.30 -19.69 -13.11
C ALA A 294 -7.22 -18.69 -12.66
N TYR A 295 -6.92 -17.67 -13.45
CA TYR A 295 -5.94 -16.66 -13.09
C TYR A 295 -6.27 -15.30 -13.69
N LEU A 296 -5.77 -14.27 -13.01
CA LEU A 296 -5.83 -12.87 -13.45
C LEU A 296 -4.46 -12.46 -13.99
N ILE A 297 -4.44 -11.70 -15.08
CA ILE A 297 -3.28 -10.95 -15.52
C ILE A 297 -3.53 -9.48 -15.17
N ILE A 298 -2.70 -8.90 -14.33
CA ILE A 298 -2.87 -7.52 -13.85
C ILE A 298 -1.72 -6.68 -14.39
N GLU A 299 -2.06 -5.67 -15.19
CA GLU A 299 -1.10 -4.74 -15.77
C GLU A 299 -1.43 -3.30 -15.39
N GLN A 300 -0.40 -2.53 -15.12
CA GLN A 300 -0.51 -1.10 -14.91
C GLN A 300 0.00 -0.37 -16.14
N THR A 301 -0.89 0.38 -16.78
CA THR A 301 -0.52 1.35 -17.83
C THR A 301 -0.25 2.72 -17.18
N GLU A 302 0.09 3.73 -17.97
CA GLU A 302 0.29 5.09 -17.48
C GLU A 302 -0.97 5.66 -16.79
N ALA A 303 -2.16 5.39 -17.33
CA ALA A 303 -3.42 6.00 -16.91
C ALA A 303 -4.31 5.09 -16.05
N MET A 304 -4.24 3.78 -16.24
CA MET A 304 -5.20 2.84 -15.66
C MET A 304 -4.59 1.46 -15.37
N TYR A 305 -5.32 0.64 -14.63
CA TYR A 305 -5.05 -0.79 -14.52
C TYR A 305 -5.93 -1.55 -15.50
N VAL A 306 -5.35 -2.56 -16.12
CA VAL A 306 -6.06 -3.51 -16.98
C VAL A 306 -5.94 -4.90 -16.34
N VAL A 307 -7.05 -5.59 -16.27
CA VAL A 307 -7.12 -6.94 -15.69
C VAL A 307 -7.80 -7.85 -16.70
N ASP A 308 -7.09 -8.91 -17.09
CA ASP A 308 -7.59 -9.97 -17.98
C ASP A 308 -7.87 -11.23 -17.18
N VAL A 309 -9.03 -11.85 -17.39
CA VAL A 309 -9.51 -13.04 -16.69
C VAL A 309 -9.36 -14.27 -17.58
N ASN A 310 -8.63 -15.27 -17.07
CA ASN A 310 -8.36 -16.51 -17.79
C ASN A 310 -8.90 -17.72 -17.04
N SER A 311 -9.58 -18.62 -17.75
CA SER A 311 -10.17 -19.86 -17.19
C SER A 311 -9.14 -20.94 -16.81
N GLY A 312 -7.91 -20.85 -17.35
CA GLY A 312 -6.88 -21.86 -17.13
C GLY A 312 -7.31 -23.25 -17.62
N ASN A 313 -7.04 -24.28 -16.82
CA ASN A 313 -7.34 -25.68 -17.19
C ASN A 313 -8.82 -26.06 -17.04
N ARG A 314 -9.70 -25.15 -16.60
CA ARG A 314 -11.13 -25.45 -16.39
C ARG A 314 -11.91 -25.60 -17.69
N SER A 315 -11.52 -24.93 -18.76
CA SER A 315 -12.17 -24.99 -20.07
C SER A 315 -12.25 -26.42 -20.66
N ARG A 316 -11.47 -27.36 -20.10
CA ARG A 316 -11.42 -28.76 -20.56
C ARG A 316 -12.41 -29.71 -19.88
N LYS A 317 -13.14 -29.26 -18.83
CA LYS A 317 -13.90 -30.19 -17.94
C LYS A 317 -15.40 -30.04 -17.98
N SER A 318 -16.00 -29.06 -18.67
CA SER A 318 -17.47 -28.88 -18.68
C SER A 318 -18.05 -28.89 -20.09
N THR A 319 -19.23 -29.46 -20.20
CA THR A 319 -20.06 -29.54 -21.42
C THR A 319 -20.86 -28.26 -21.65
N GLU A 320 -20.99 -27.39 -20.65
CA GLU A 320 -21.74 -26.13 -20.74
C GLU A 320 -20.79 -24.93 -20.64
N GLN A 321 -20.56 -24.24 -21.74
CA GLN A 321 -19.63 -23.14 -21.87
C GLN A 321 -20.04 -21.90 -21.00
N GLU A 322 -21.33 -21.58 -21.03
CA GLU A 322 -21.89 -20.42 -20.31
C GLU A 322 -21.84 -20.61 -18.77
N GLY A 323 -22.18 -21.80 -18.27
CA GLY A 323 -22.07 -22.11 -16.82
C GLY A 323 -20.64 -22.06 -16.31
N THR A 324 -19.69 -22.49 -17.14
CA THR A 324 -18.27 -22.41 -16.79
C THR A 324 -17.77 -20.96 -16.77
N ALA A 325 -18.24 -20.12 -17.71
CA ALA A 325 -17.84 -18.73 -17.80
C ALA A 325 -18.27 -17.94 -16.54
N ILE A 326 -19.53 -18.07 -16.10
CA ILE A 326 -20.01 -17.37 -14.90
C ILE A 326 -19.29 -17.85 -13.66
N ASP A 327 -19.06 -19.15 -13.47
CA ASP A 327 -18.36 -19.68 -12.31
C ASP A 327 -16.92 -19.16 -12.22
N VAL A 328 -16.21 -19.11 -13.35
CA VAL A 328 -14.84 -18.57 -13.40
C VAL A 328 -14.84 -17.07 -13.11
N ASN A 329 -15.79 -16.33 -13.69
CA ASN A 329 -15.91 -14.90 -13.49
C ASN A 329 -16.24 -14.53 -12.02
N LEU A 330 -17.09 -15.29 -11.33
CA LEU A 330 -17.37 -15.07 -9.91
C LEU A 330 -16.13 -15.30 -9.03
N ILE A 331 -15.37 -16.38 -9.29
CA ILE A 331 -14.10 -16.66 -8.59
C ILE A 331 -13.05 -15.58 -8.89
N ALA A 332 -12.99 -15.12 -10.14
CA ALA A 332 -12.10 -14.05 -10.56
C ALA A 332 -12.46 -12.72 -9.87
N ALA A 333 -13.75 -12.41 -9.72
CA ALA A 333 -14.24 -11.22 -9.03
C ALA A 333 -13.84 -11.23 -7.53
N GLU A 334 -13.91 -12.39 -6.83
CA GLU A 334 -13.45 -12.52 -5.45
C GLU A 334 -11.95 -12.20 -5.34
N GLU A 335 -11.14 -12.76 -6.22
CA GLU A 335 -9.70 -12.51 -6.20
C GLU A 335 -9.39 -11.06 -6.61
N LEU A 336 -10.09 -10.50 -7.58
CA LEU A 336 -9.94 -9.12 -8.01
C LEU A 336 -10.23 -8.15 -6.85
N ALA A 337 -11.35 -8.31 -6.14
CA ALA A 337 -11.69 -7.48 -4.99
C ALA A 337 -10.58 -7.53 -3.91
N ARG A 338 -10.03 -8.72 -3.66
CA ARG A 338 -8.87 -8.91 -2.78
C ARG A 338 -7.62 -8.17 -3.30
N GLN A 339 -7.32 -8.27 -4.59
CA GLN A 339 -6.16 -7.63 -5.21
C GLN A 339 -6.25 -6.10 -5.20
N LEU A 340 -7.44 -5.54 -5.40
CA LEU A 340 -7.68 -4.09 -5.30
C LEU A 340 -7.30 -3.57 -3.91
N ARG A 341 -7.66 -4.28 -2.84
CA ARG A 341 -7.31 -3.95 -1.46
C ARG A 341 -5.82 -4.22 -1.17
N LEU A 342 -5.32 -5.40 -1.53
CA LEU A 342 -3.97 -5.86 -1.21
C LEU A 342 -2.88 -5.01 -1.87
N ARG A 343 -3.05 -4.66 -3.14
CA ARG A 343 -2.12 -3.82 -3.90
C ARG A 343 -2.39 -2.33 -3.75
N ASP A 344 -3.46 -1.94 -3.06
CA ASP A 344 -3.94 -0.56 -2.96
C ASP A 344 -4.13 0.09 -4.35
N MET A 345 -4.70 -0.69 -5.28
CA MET A 345 -4.92 -0.23 -6.65
C MET A 345 -5.97 0.88 -6.66
N GLY A 346 -5.65 2.00 -7.27
CA GLY A 346 -6.55 3.16 -7.33
C GLY A 346 -6.46 3.88 -8.68
N GLY A 347 -7.51 4.62 -9.01
CA GLY A 347 -7.72 5.25 -10.31
C GLY A 347 -8.75 4.50 -11.11
N ILE A 348 -8.54 4.39 -12.41
CA ILE A 348 -9.41 3.64 -13.33
C ILE A 348 -8.90 2.20 -13.42
N ILE A 349 -9.78 1.24 -13.23
CA ILE A 349 -9.52 -0.19 -13.39
C ILE A 349 -10.50 -0.73 -14.41
N VAL A 350 -9.99 -1.38 -15.43
CA VAL A 350 -10.74 -2.00 -16.51
C VAL A 350 -10.53 -3.50 -16.44
N VAL A 351 -11.62 -4.25 -16.37
CA VAL A 351 -11.59 -5.70 -16.19
C VAL A 351 -12.27 -6.36 -17.36
N ASP A 352 -11.54 -7.21 -18.05
CA ASP A 352 -12.01 -8.05 -19.15
C ASP A 352 -12.37 -9.43 -18.58
N PHE A 353 -13.66 -9.64 -18.37
CA PHE A 353 -14.20 -10.91 -17.90
C PHE A 353 -14.46 -11.85 -19.09
N ILE A 354 -14.48 -13.14 -18.81
CA ILE A 354 -14.85 -14.13 -19.83
C ILE A 354 -16.25 -13.81 -20.36
N ASP A 355 -16.39 -13.83 -21.69
CA ASP A 355 -17.65 -13.50 -22.39
C ASP A 355 -18.84 -14.31 -21.89
N MET A 356 -19.94 -13.61 -21.66
CA MET A 356 -21.22 -14.17 -21.25
C MET A 356 -22.35 -13.61 -22.14
N HIS A 357 -23.14 -14.46 -22.68
CA HIS A 357 -24.28 -14.09 -23.55
C HIS A 357 -25.53 -13.76 -22.73
N ASP A 358 -25.77 -14.49 -21.62
CA ASP A 358 -26.95 -14.28 -20.77
C ASP A 358 -26.84 -12.97 -19.97
N LYS A 359 -27.86 -12.13 -20.12
CA LYS A 359 -27.99 -10.88 -19.36
C LYS A 359 -28.08 -11.11 -17.85
N LYS A 360 -28.71 -12.25 -17.44
CA LYS A 360 -28.81 -12.59 -15.99
C LYS A 360 -27.45 -12.89 -15.40
N ASN A 361 -26.58 -13.59 -16.10
CA ASN A 361 -25.23 -13.89 -15.65
C ASN A 361 -24.37 -12.61 -15.53
N ARG A 362 -24.51 -11.70 -16.49
CA ARG A 362 -23.84 -10.38 -16.43
C ARG A 362 -24.32 -9.54 -15.23
N GLN A 363 -25.63 -9.57 -14.96
CA GLN A 363 -26.19 -8.87 -13.81
C GLN A 363 -25.73 -9.50 -12.49
N LEU A 364 -25.74 -10.84 -12.40
CA LEU A 364 -25.26 -11.59 -11.24
C LEU A 364 -23.79 -11.27 -10.93
N LEU A 365 -22.93 -11.25 -11.94
CA LEU A 365 -21.52 -10.89 -11.77
C LEU A 365 -21.35 -9.45 -11.25
N TYR A 366 -22.12 -8.50 -11.79
CA TYR A 366 -22.11 -7.12 -11.34
C TYR A 366 -22.52 -7.00 -9.86
N GLU A 367 -23.65 -7.60 -9.48
CA GLU A 367 -24.13 -7.59 -8.09
C GLU A 367 -23.15 -8.27 -7.14
N HIS A 368 -22.55 -9.37 -7.56
CA HIS A 368 -21.53 -10.07 -6.80
C HIS A 368 -20.30 -9.18 -6.56
N MET A 369 -19.80 -8.49 -7.60
CA MET A 369 -18.67 -7.56 -7.47
C MET A 369 -18.99 -6.39 -6.54
N VAL A 370 -20.20 -5.81 -6.63
CA VAL A 370 -20.66 -4.75 -5.72
C VAL A 370 -20.63 -5.24 -4.27
N LYS A 371 -21.19 -6.43 -4.02
CA LYS A 371 -21.20 -7.04 -2.68
C LYS A 371 -19.79 -7.31 -2.12
N LEU A 372 -18.88 -7.83 -2.94
CA LEU A 372 -17.48 -8.06 -2.53
C LEU A 372 -16.76 -6.77 -2.15
N MET A 373 -17.08 -5.68 -2.84
CA MET A 373 -16.45 -4.38 -2.61
C MET A 373 -17.07 -3.59 -1.44
N GLU A 374 -18.18 -4.01 -0.85
CA GLU A 374 -18.76 -3.38 0.35
C GLU A 374 -17.77 -3.35 1.53
N SER A 375 -16.89 -4.34 1.60
CA SER A 375 -15.83 -4.42 2.61
C SER A 375 -14.67 -3.46 2.36
N ASP A 376 -14.54 -2.89 1.16
CA ASP A 376 -13.50 -1.91 0.84
C ASP A 376 -13.85 -0.54 1.41
N ARG A 377 -13.01 -0.05 2.31
CA ARG A 377 -13.17 1.27 2.96
C ARG A 377 -12.90 2.44 2.04
N THR A 378 -12.20 2.20 0.95
CA THR A 378 -11.84 3.22 -0.03
C THR A 378 -13.04 3.53 -0.93
N ARG A 379 -13.32 4.80 -1.15
CA ARG A 379 -14.41 5.22 -2.03
C ARG A 379 -14.18 4.68 -3.44
N HIS A 380 -15.17 3.96 -3.95
CA HIS A 380 -15.14 3.35 -5.27
C HIS A 380 -16.52 3.46 -5.94
N ASN A 381 -16.53 3.27 -7.23
CA ASN A 381 -17.74 3.17 -8.05
C ASN A 381 -17.53 2.07 -9.10
N ILE A 382 -18.52 1.21 -9.28
CA ILE A 382 -18.50 0.07 -10.19
C ILE A 382 -19.60 0.30 -11.20
N LEU A 383 -19.29 0.21 -12.49
CA LEU A 383 -20.28 0.27 -13.55
C LEU A 383 -20.65 -1.14 -14.00
N PRO A 384 -21.92 -1.36 -14.40
CA PRO A 384 -22.33 -2.63 -15.02
C PRO A 384 -21.46 -2.98 -16.23
N LEU A 385 -21.40 -4.27 -16.60
CA LEU A 385 -20.63 -4.70 -17.75
C LEU A 385 -21.12 -3.95 -19.01
N SER A 386 -20.17 -3.47 -19.78
CA SER A 386 -20.41 -2.82 -21.07
C SER A 386 -20.93 -3.84 -22.09
N LYS A 387 -21.34 -3.36 -23.27
CA LYS A 387 -21.72 -4.23 -24.39
C LYS A 387 -20.59 -5.15 -24.87
N PHE A 388 -19.34 -4.79 -24.58
CA PHE A 388 -18.14 -5.54 -24.89
C PHE A 388 -17.69 -6.49 -23.77
N GLY A 389 -18.52 -6.75 -22.74
CA GLY A 389 -18.17 -7.64 -21.64
C GLY A 389 -17.23 -7.03 -20.58
N VAL A 390 -16.80 -5.78 -20.75
CA VAL A 390 -15.81 -5.13 -19.89
C VAL A 390 -16.48 -4.44 -18.70
N MET A 391 -15.99 -4.68 -17.48
CA MET A 391 -16.37 -3.97 -16.25
C MET A 391 -15.42 -2.82 -15.97
N GLN A 392 -15.95 -1.67 -15.59
CA GLN A 392 -15.20 -0.47 -15.25
C GLN A 392 -15.36 -0.16 -13.77
N ILE A 393 -14.23 0.02 -13.08
CA ILE A 393 -14.19 0.35 -11.66
C ILE A 393 -13.36 1.61 -11.49
N THR A 394 -13.88 2.57 -10.74
CA THR A 394 -13.08 3.70 -10.26
C THR A 394 -12.88 3.59 -8.77
N ARG A 395 -11.65 3.69 -8.29
CA ARG A 395 -11.29 3.63 -6.87
C ARG A 395 -10.39 4.80 -6.50
N GLN A 396 -10.69 5.47 -5.41
CA GLN A 396 -9.93 6.63 -4.98
C GLN A 396 -8.49 6.24 -4.67
N ARG A 397 -7.51 7.01 -5.18
CA ARG A 397 -6.10 6.85 -4.79
C ARG A 397 -5.89 7.51 -3.44
N VAL A 398 -5.82 6.72 -2.39
CA VAL A 398 -5.53 7.20 -1.01
C VAL A 398 -4.03 7.19 -0.75
N ARG A 399 -3.34 6.18 -1.28
CA ARG A 399 -1.91 5.93 -1.13
C ARG A 399 -1.28 5.53 -2.47
N PRO A 400 0.05 5.56 -2.58
CA PRO A 400 0.72 4.89 -3.69
C PRO A 400 0.36 3.40 -3.70
N ALA A 401 0.17 2.83 -4.90
CA ALA A 401 -0.02 1.40 -5.03
C ALA A 401 1.17 0.63 -4.44
N THR A 402 0.89 -0.43 -3.71
CA THR A 402 1.92 -1.30 -3.16
C THR A 402 2.51 -2.13 -4.30
N GLN A 403 3.76 -1.84 -4.64
CA GLN A 403 4.53 -2.61 -5.61
C GLN A 403 5.62 -3.37 -4.85
N ILE A 404 5.61 -4.68 -4.99
CA ILE A 404 6.66 -5.55 -4.50
C ILE A 404 7.24 -6.24 -5.73
N ASN A 405 8.50 -5.94 -6.01
CA ASN A 405 9.20 -6.66 -7.06
C ASN A 405 9.48 -8.07 -6.53
N THR A 406 8.81 -9.04 -7.13
CA THR A 406 8.99 -10.48 -6.85
C THR A 406 9.91 -11.13 -7.88
N ASP A 407 10.33 -10.38 -8.90
CA ASP A 407 11.15 -10.89 -9.98
C ASP A 407 12.63 -10.81 -9.56
N GLU A 408 13.32 -11.91 -9.72
CA GLU A 408 14.78 -11.98 -9.62
C GLU A 408 15.37 -11.80 -11.02
N THR A 409 16.51 -11.12 -11.12
CA THR A 409 17.21 -11.02 -12.39
C THR A 409 17.56 -12.42 -12.88
N CYS A 410 17.09 -12.77 -14.08
CA CYS A 410 17.37 -14.08 -14.65
C CYS A 410 18.88 -14.34 -14.70
N PRO A 411 19.43 -15.34 -14.02
CA PRO A 411 20.86 -15.60 -14.00
C PRO A 411 21.42 -16.00 -15.38
N THR A 412 20.53 -16.42 -16.28
CA THR A 412 20.91 -16.87 -17.63
C THR A 412 21.09 -15.70 -18.60
N CYS A 413 20.22 -14.69 -18.58
CA CYS A 413 20.29 -13.57 -19.51
C CYS A 413 20.57 -12.22 -18.83
N LEU A 414 20.75 -12.21 -17.48
CA LEU A 414 20.99 -10.99 -16.67
C LEU A 414 20.00 -9.85 -16.96
N GLY A 415 18.75 -10.21 -17.28
CA GLY A 415 17.66 -9.25 -17.56
C GLY A 415 17.53 -8.83 -19.01
N THR A 416 18.41 -9.28 -19.93
CA THR A 416 18.36 -8.89 -21.37
C THR A 416 17.25 -9.58 -22.15
N GLY A 417 16.69 -10.69 -21.64
CA GLY A 417 15.69 -11.52 -22.32
C GLY A 417 16.24 -12.28 -23.53
N LYS A 418 17.54 -12.15 -23.84
CA LYS A 418 18.21 -12.80 -24.97
C LYS A 418 19.42 -13.57 -24.47
N MET A 419 19.66 -14.75 -25.05
CA MET A 419 20.86 -15.56 -24.81
C MET A 419 21.65 -15.69 -26.12
N LYS A 420 22.98 -15.81 -26.01
CA LYS A 420 23.79 -16.27 -27.14
C LYS A 420 23.36 -17.68 -27.53
N SER A 421 23.52 -18.06 -28.79
CA SER A 421 23.19 -19.41 -29.25
C SER A 421 24.04 -20.44 -28.54
N SER A 422 23.41 -21.44 -27.94
CA SER A 422 24.11 -22.53 -27.25
C SER A 422 24.60 -23.65 -28.20
N ILE A 423 24.21 -23.56 -29.47
CA ILE A 423 24.43 -24.66 -30.45
C ILE A 423 25.95 -24.92 -30.67
N LEU A 424 26.75 -23.88 -30.76
CA LEU A 424 28.19 -23.95 -30.99
C LEU A 424 29.01 -23.80 -29.71
N PHE A 425 28.39 -23.68 -28.55
CA PHE A 425 29.11 -23.38 -27.31
C PHE A 425 30.14 -24.40 -26.93
N THR A 426 29.83 -25.68 -27.07
CA THR A 426 30.79 -26.78 -26.80
C THR A 426 31.97 -26.80 -27.76
N ASP A 427 31.72 -26.47 -29.00
CA ASP A 427 32.75 -26.47 -30.05
C ASP A 427 33.69 -25.28 -29.85
N GLN A 428 33.14 -24.09 -29.56
CA GLN A 428 33.91 -22.91 -29.19
C GLN A 428 34.74 -23.12 -27.93
N LEU A 429 34.19 -23.79 -26.93
CA LEU A 429 34.92 -24.12 -25.70
C LEU A 429 36.09 -25.09 -25.98
N GLU A 430 35.87 -26.09 -26.83
CA GLU A 430 36.89 -27.06 -27.25
C GLU A 430 38.00 -26.36 -28.05
N GLU A 431 37.67 -25.47 -28.96
CA GLU A 431 38.62 -24.70 -29.77
C GLU A 431 39.52 -23.83 -28.90
N LYS A 432 38.92 -23.05 -27.99
CA LYS A 432 39.66 -22.22 -27.02
C LYS A 432 40.55 -23.05 -26.09
N LEU A 433 40.10 -24.24 -25.67
CA LEU A 433 40.91 -25.14 -24.89
C LEU A 433 42.13 -25.65 -25.67
N ARG A 434 41.96 -25.99 -26.96
CA ARG A 434 43.07 -26.39 -27.85
C ARG A 434 44.06 -25.26 -28.03
N ASP A 435 43.59 -24.04 -28.27
CA ASP A 435 44.46 -22.86 -28.42
C ASP A 435 45.28 -22.63 -27.14
N LEU A 436 44.62 -22.61 -25.96
CA LEU A 436 45.30 -22.41 -24.67
C LEU A 436 46.39 -23.48 -24.41
N VAL A 437 46.09 -24.75 -24.67
CA VAL A 437 47.07 -25.85 -24.47
C VAL A 437 48.25 -25.71 -25.44
N GLN A 438 47.99 -25.36 -26.72
CA GLN A 438 49.03 -25.22 -27.72
C GLN A 438 49.88 -23.97 -27.48
N ARG A 439 49.27 -22.84 -27.15
CA ARG A 439 49.95 -21.57 -26.94
C ARG A 439 50.77 -21.51 -25.67
N LEU A 440 50.22 -22.00 -24.56
CA LEU A 440 50.84 -21.91 -23.24
C LEU A 440 51.65 -23.16 -22.86
N GLY A 441 51.53 -24.24 -23.62
CA GLY A 441 52.24 -25.51 -23.33
C GLY A 441 51.82 -26.17 -22.00
N ILE A 442 50.65 -25.84 -21.48
CA ILE A 442 50.17 -26.31 -20.17
C ILE A 442 49.39 -27.61 -20.32
N SER A 443 49.60 -28.51 -19.38
CA SER A 443 48.93 -29.82 -19.35
C SER A 443 47.72 -29.88 -18.41
N TYR A 444 47.51 -28.82 -17.61
CA TYR A 444 46.42 -28.72 -16.64
C TYR A 444 45.61 -27.46 -16.85
N ILE A 445 44.31 -27.61 -17.09
CA ILE A 445 43.33 -26.51 -17.18
C ILE A 445 42.06 -26.95 -16.45
N ASN A 446 41.58 -26.11 -15.55
CA ASN A 446 40.27 -26.26 -14.93
C ASN A 446 39.27 -25.35 -15.60
N VAL A 447 38.22 -25.92 -16.19
CA VAL A 447 37.16 -25.21 -16.90
C VAL A 447 36.02 -24.99 -15.93
N HIS A 448 35.86 -23.76 -15.48
CA HIS A 448 34.72 -23.34 -14.66
C HIS A 448 33.56 -22.95 -15.56
N VAL A 449 32.41 -23.59 -15.37
CA VAL A 449 31.17 -23.33 -16.14
C VAL A 449 29.94 -23.42 -15.22
N HIS A 450 28.82 -22.92 -15.69
CA HIS A 450 27.56 -23.05 -14.97
C HIS A 450 27.23 -24.52 -14.64
N PRO A 451 26.63 -24.87 -13.47
CA PRO A 451 26.35 -26.23 -13.04
C PRO A 451 25.65 -27.12 -14.07
N TYR A 452 24.66 -26.57 -14.80
CA TYR A 452 23.97 -27.32 -15.85
C TYR A 452 24.88 -27.66 -17.05
N VAL A 453 25.76 -26.74 -17.42
CA VAL A 453 26.76 -26.98 -18.47
C VAL A 453 27.81 -28.03 -18.00
N ALA A 454 28.25 -27.90 -16.75
CA ALA A 454 29.16 -28.90 -16.17
C ALA A 454 28.54 -30.31 -16.19
N ALA A 455 27.25 -30.40 -15.78
CA ALA A 455 26.51 -31.67 -15.84
C ALA A 455 26.40 -32.21 -17.27
N TYR A 456 26.14 -31.36 -18.25
CA TYR A 456 26.09 -31.76 -19.65
C TYR A 456 27.44 -32.23 -20.18
N LEU A 457 28.51 -31.50 -19.92
CA LEU A 457 29.87 -31.83 -20.36
C LEU A 457 30.41 -33.13 -19.72
N THR A 458 29.97 -33.45 -18.50
CA THR A 458 30.39 -34.62 -17.76
C THR A 458 29.44 -35.83 -17.88
N LYS A 459 28.28 -35.64 -18.56
CA LYS A 459 27.27 -36.69 -18.71
C LYS A 459 27.84 -37.89 -19.48
N GLY A 460 27.74 -39.10 -18.88
CA GLY A 460 28.15 -40.38 -19.47
C GLY A 460 29.47 -40.92 -18.89
N LEU A 461 29.48 -42.24 -18.58
CA LEU A 461 30.61 -42.88 -17.91
C LEU A 461 31.83 -43.04 -18.83
N LEU A 462 31.63 -43.28 -20.12
CA LEU A 462 32.73 -43.61 -21.06
C LEU A 462 32.89 -42.57 -22.20
N LEU A 463 31.83 -41.86 -22.59
CA LEU A 463 31.78 -40.99 -23.77
C LEU A 463 31.47 -39.52 -23.43
N SER A 464 31.76 -39.05 -22.21
CA SER A 464 31.52 -37.65 -21.88
C SER A 464 32.47 -36.72 -22.67
N ILE A 465 31.96 -35.49 -22.99
CA ILE A 465 32.73 -34.47 -23.68
C ILE A 465 34.01 -34.13 -22.92
N ALA A 466 33.89 -33.94 -21.59
CA ALA A 466 35.05 -33.70 -20.73
C ALA A 466 36.12 -34.82 -20.79
N ARG A 467 35.69 -36.07 -20.95
CA ARG A 467 36.60 -37.20 -21.09
C ARG A 467 37.26 -37.26 -22.48
N ARG A 468 36.51 -36.90 -23.53
CA ARG A 468 37.05 -36.73 -24.88
C ARG A 468 38.14 -35.64 -24.88
N TRP A 469 37.94 -34.51 -24.26
CA TRP A 469 38.95 -33.47 -24.11
C TRP A 469 40.20 -33.93 -23.37
N LYS A 470 40.02 -34.69 -22.29
CA LYS A 470 41.19 -35.31 -21.59
C LYS A 470 42.05 -36.20 -22.48
N LEU A 471 41.43 -36.92 -23.40
CA LEU A 471 42.14 -37.87 -24.27
C LEU A 471 42.74 -37.16 -25.50
N GLN A 472 42.07 -36.16 -26.05
CA GLN A 472 42.43 -35.55 -27.31
C GLN A 472 43.22 -34.24 -27.18
N ILE A 473 43.05 -33.51 -26.06
CA ILE A 473 43.66 -32.18 -25.89
C ILE A 473 44.74 -32.23 -24.79
N ALA A 474 44.36 -32.47 -23.54
CA ALA A 474 45.31 -32.59 -22.44
C ALA A 474 44.73 -33.40 -21.28
N ARG A 475 45.51 -34.34 -20.72
CA ARG A 475 45.07 -35.24 -19.63
C ARG A 475 44.67 -34.52 -18.35
N GLY A 476 45.17 -33.29 -18.12
CA GLY A 476 44.89 -32.47 -16.93
C GLY A 476 43.61 -31.62 -16.98
N ILE A 477 42.80 -31.70 -18.05
CA ILE A 477 41.57 -30.94 -18.14
C ILE A 477 40.53 -31.40 -17.09
N ARG A 478 40.03 -30.47 -16.31
CA ARG A 478 38.91 -30.68 -15.36
C ARG A 478 37.76 -29.74 -15.67
N VAL A 479 36.55 -30.16 -15.39
CA VAL A 479 35.34 -29.33 -15.46
C VAL A 479 34.78 -29.18 -14.07
N THR A 480 34.67 -27.95 -13.60
CA THR A 480 34.18 -27.62 -12.26
C THR A 480 32.93 -26.74 -12.36
N PRO A 481 31.81 -27.09 -11.69
CA PRO A 481 30.63 -26.27 -11.64
C PRO A 481 30.88 -25.00 -10.81
N ASN A 482 30.42 -23.83 -11.34
CA ASN A 482 30.49 -22.56 -10.65
C ASN A 482 29.13 -21.83 -10.79
N GLN A 483 28.45 -21.62 -9.66
CA GLN A 483 27.13 -20.97 -9.63
C GLN A 483 27.18 -19.47 -9.89
N SER A 484 28.33 -18.82 -9.78
CA SER A 484 28.48 -17.38 -10.02
C SER A 484 28.59 -17.03 -11.51
N LEU A 485 28.75 -18.01 -12.39
CA LEU A 485 28.83 -17.80 -13.84
C LEU A 485 27.44 -17.87 -14.47
N GLY A 486 27.22 -17.03 -15.48
CA GLY A 486 26.04 -17.12 -16.34
C GLY A 486 26.01 -18.44 -17.11
N PHE A 487 24.84 -18.76 -17.72
CA PHE A 487 24.61 -20.08 -18.31
C PHE A 487 25.61 -20.47 -19.40
N LEU A 488 26.08 -19.52 -20.21
CA LEU A 488 27.09 -19.73 -21.27
C LEU A 488 28.41 -19.03 -20.97
N ASP A 489 28.61 -18.60 -19.71
CA ASP A 489 29.90 -18.05 -19.29
C ASP A 489 30.82 -19.17 -18.85
N TYR A 490 32.13 -18.95 -19.06
CA TYR A 490 33.17 -19.89 -18.68
C TYR A 490 34.43 -19.13 -18.27
N LYS A 491 35.27 -19.79 -17.48
CA LYS A 491 36.62 -19.35 -17.12
C LYS A 491 37.56 -20.52 -17.18
N PHE A 492 38.76 -20.26 -17.68
CA PHE A 492 39.86 -21.22 -17.64
C PHE A 492 40.80 -20.81 -16.52
N VAL A 493 41.20 -21.79 -15.70
CA VAL A 493 42.04 -21.54 -14.54
C VAL A 493 43.18 -22.55 -14.55
N ASP A 494 44.40 -22.10 -14.24
CA ASP A 494 45.59 -22.97 -14.12
C ASP A 494 45.56 -23.76 -12.81
N LYS A 495 46.67 -24.50 -12.55
CA LYS A 495 46.81 -25.33 -11.34
C LYS A 495 46.95 -24.48 -10.07
N GLU A 496 47.43 -23.24 -10.20
CA GLU A 496 47.66 -22.29 -9.11
C GLU A 496 46.44 -21.41 -8.81
N GLY A 497 45.40 -21.47 -9.65
CA GLY A 497 44.17 -20.72 -9.47
C GLY A 497 44.12 -19.41 -10.27
N ASN A 498 45.10 -19.14 -11.13
CA ASN A 498 45.10 -17.93 -11.96
C ASN A 498 44.22 -18.13 -13.18
N GLU A 499 43.50 -17.07 -13.56
CA GLU A 499 42.63 -17.06 -14.74
C GLU A 499 43.50 -17.00 -16.02
N LEU A 500 43.20 -17.86 -16.96
CA LEU A 500 43.88 -17.96 -18.25
C LEU A 500 42.99 -17.25 -19.31
N GLU A 501 43.54 -16.24 -19.94
CA GLU A 501 42.82 -15.52 -21.02
C GLU A 501 42.97 -16.29 -22.34
N ALA A 502 41.84 -16.72 -22.89
CA ALA A 502 41.75 -17.17 -24.28
C ALA A 502 41.67 -15.92 -25.19
N LEU A 503 42.26 -15.95 -26.37
CA LEU A 503 42.13 -14.86 -27.34
C LEU A 503 40.65 -14.65 -27.67
N GLU A 504 40.19 -13.40 -27.54
CA GLU A 504 38.91 -12.98 -28.09
C GLU A 504 39.12 -12.75 -29.59
N GLU A 505 38.28 -13.36 -30.45
CA GLU A 505 38.19 -13.01 -31.85
C GLU A 505 37.44 -11.66 -32.05
#